data_06cf95a828c5910acd94e86a69c41dcb
#
_entry.id   06cf95a828c5910acd94e86a69c41dcb
#
_cell.length_a   1.000
_cell.length_b   1.000
_cell.length_c   1.000
_cell.angle_alpha   90.00
_cell.angle_beta   90.00
_cell.angle_gamma   90.00
#
_symmetry.space_group_name_H-M   'P 1'
#
loop_
_entity.id
_entity.type
_entity.pdbx_description
1 polymer ?
#
loop_
_entity_poly.entity_id
_entity_poly.type
_entity_poly.pdbx_seq_one_letter_code
_entity_poly.pdbx_strand_id
1 'polypeptide(L)'
;MDAKRLKGMPVVSIEGGEQLGTVHDLLFSIDDRAIQAFSVRSGGLIGGTTNVVERGDVRSIGPDAVMVQSRAVLQGEDTEHRYRQYPSLGEISSLKVVSEEGSRIGSVASVLIDEQTGAITGLEIVRAGLTGPFRSNISVPIDAVISIGRDAVVIPERVANPPAEGAQPET
;
A
#
# COMPACT_ATOMS: atom_id res chain seq x y z
N MET A 1 7.42 1.96 -6.57
CA MET A 1 6.21 2.70 -7.03
C MET A 1 5.33 3.03 -5.84
N ASP A 2 4.75 4.20 -5.80
CA ASP A 2 3.71 4.51 -4.80
C ASP A 2 2.43 3.71 -5.12
N ALA A 3 1.95 2.95 -4.16
CA ALA A 3 0.77 2.09 -4.31
C ALA A 3 -0.51 2.88 -4.68
N LYS A 4 -0.59 4.15 -4.30
CA LYS A 4 -1.72 5.02 -4.66
C LYS A 4 -1.91 5.16 -6.17
N ARG A 5 -0.85 5.01 -6.94
CA ARG A 5 -0.91 5.10 -8.41
C ARG A 5 -1.72 3.97 -9.03
N LEU A 6 -1.89 2.85 -8.31
CA LEU A 6 -2.71 1.74 -8.76
C LEU A 6 -4.22 2.01 -8.64
N LYS A 7 -4.63 2.88 -7.71
CA LYS A 7 -6.06 3.23 -7.56
C LYS A 7 -6.56 3.98 -8.79
N GLY A 8 -7.68 3.50 -9.31
CA GLY A 8 -8.28 4.04 -10.53
C GLY A 8 -7.71 3.45 -11.82
N MET A 9 -6.66 2.63 -11.74
CA MET A 9 -6.06 2.00 -12.91
C MET A 9 -7.01 0.96 -13.50
N PRO A 10 -7.17 0.90 -14.84
CA PRO A 10 -8.02 -0.10 -15.47
C PRO A 10 -7.45 -1.51 -15.29
N VAL A 11 -8.35 -2.46 -15.08
CA VAL A 11 -8.05 -3.89 -15.06
C VAL A 11 -8.51 -4.48 -16.40
N VAL A 12 -7.59 -5.04 -17.15
CA VAL A 12 -7.82 -5.45 -18.53
C VAL A 12 -7.53 -6.95 -18.71
N SER A 13 -8.42 -7.64 -19.38
CA SER A 13 -8.29 -9.04 -19.77
C SER A 13 -7.35 -9.20 -20.95
N ILE A 14 -6.32 -10.04 -20.80
CA ILE A 14 -5.40 -10.40 -21.90
C ILE A 14 -6.15 -11.18 -22.99
N GLU A 15 -7.00 -12.12 -22.57
CA GLU A 15 -7.72 -13.01 -23.47
C GLU A 15 -8.74 -12.27 -24.32
N GLY A 16 -9.53 -11.38 -23.72
CA GLY A 16 -10.61 -10.67 -24.42
C GLY A 16 -10.28 -9.24 -24.84
N GLY A 17 -9.21 -8.65 -24.33
CA GLY A 17 -8.90 -7.23 -24.55
C GLY A 17 -9.93 -6.27 -23.98
N GLU A 18 -10.76 -6.73 -23.03
CA GLU A 18 -11.83 -5.94 -22.43
C GLU A 18 -11.40 -5.37 -21.06
N GLN A 19 -11.87 -4.18 -20.76
CA GLN A 19 -11.73 -3.61 -19.43
C GLN A 19 -12.78 -4.23 -18.50
N LEU A 20 -12.30 -4.92 -17.46
CA LEU A 20 -13.15 -5.61 -16.48
C LEU A 20 -13.64 -4.70 -15.35
N GLY A 21 -12.95 -3.59 -15.15
CA GLY A 21 -13.22 -2.62 -14.09
C GLY A 21 -12.00 -1.73 -13.84
N THR A 22 -12.01 -1.09 -12.67
CA THR A 22 -10.90 -0.27 -12.19
C THR A 22 -10.49 -0.70 -10.80
N VAL A 23 -9.21 -0.55 -10.47
CA VAL A 23 -8.72 -0.79 -9.12
C VAL A 23 -9.37 0.22 -8.18
N HIS A 24 -10.15 -0.28 -7.24
CA HIS A 24 -10.81 0.53 -6.20
C HIS A 24 -9.93 0.69 -4.98
N ASP A 25 -9.34 -0.41 -4.52
CA ASP A 25 -8.40 -0.42 -3.39
C ASP A 25 -7.44 -1.60 -3.50
N LEU A 26 -6.44 -1.58 -2.63
CA LEU A 26 -5.46 -2.64 -2.47
C LEU A 26 -5.59 -3.22 -1.08
N LEU A 27 -5.50 -4.54 -0.97
CA LEU A 27 -5.52 -5.26 0.29
C LEU A 27 -4.14 -5.85 0.54
N PHE A 28 -3.60 -5.68 1.74
CA PHE A 28 -2.25 -6.06 2.08
C PHE A 28 -2.21 -7.19 3.10
N SER A 29 -1.33 -8.15 2.86
CA SER A 29 -0.88 -9.07 3.89
C SER A 29 0.25 -8.40 4.68
N ILE A 30 0.02 -8.11 5.96
CA ILE A 30 1.03 -7.51 6.81
C ILE A 30 2.12 -8.53 7.13
N ASP A 31 1.76 -9.79 7.34
CA ASP A 31 2.71 -10.86 7.62
C ASP A 31 3.68 -11.10 6.46
N ASP A 32 3.16 -11.09 5.24
CA ASP A 32 3.97 -11.25 4.03
C ASP A 32 4.58 -9.94 3.53
N ARG A 33 4.16 -8.81 4.09
CA ARG A 33 4.56 -7.45 3.66
C ARG A 33 4.40 -7.26 2.15
N ALA A 34 3.22 -7.60 1.65
CA ALA A 34 2.93 -7.57 0.23
C ALA A 34 1.44 -7.33 -0.05
N ILE A 35 1.13 -6.95 -1.29
CA ILE A 35 -0.24 -6.94 -1.78
C ILE A 35 -0.78 -8.37 -1.77
N GLN A 36 -1.92 -8.57 -1.13
CA GLN A 36 -2.65 -9.83 -1.13
C GLN A 36 -3.66 -9.89 -2.27
N ALA A 37 -4.40 -8.81 -2.47
CA ALA A 37 -5.45 -8.77 -3.46
C ALA A 37 -5.75 -7.33 -3.91
N PHE A 38 -6.46 -7.24 -5.02
CA PHE A 38 -6.98 -5.99 -5.57
C PHE A 38 -8.49 -5.98 -5.45
N SER A 39 -9.05 -4.92 -4.89
CA SER A 39 -10.47 -4.64 -4.97
C SER A 39 -10.73 -3.96 -6.32
N VAL A 40 -11.58 -4.55 -7.14
CA VAL A 40 -11.87 -4.09 -8.51
C VAL A 40 -13.34 -3.70 -8.60
N ARG A 41 -13.61 -2.48 -8.99
CA ARG A 41 -14.95 -1.97 -9.19
C ARG A 41 -15.31 -1.97 -10.68
N SER A 42 -16.43 -2.60 -10.99
CA SER A 42 -17.01 -2.61 -12.33
C SER A 42 -18.41 -2.01 -12.32
N GLY A 43 -18.79 -1.36 -13.42
CA GLY A 43 -20.09 -0.70 -13.55
C GLY A 43 -19.99 0.83 -13.50
N GLY A 44 -21.11 1.49 -13.79
CA GLY A 44 -21.21 2.96 -13.85
C GLY A 44 -21.31 3.61 -12.46
N LEU A 45 -21.56 4.93 -12.48
CA LEU A 45 -21.69 5.75 -11.25
C LEU A 45 -22.82 5.30 -10.32
N ILE A 46 -23.77 4.52 -10.80
CA ILE A 46 -24.90 3.99 -10.05
C ILE A 46 -24.91 2.48 -10.22
N GLY A 47 -24.78 1.72 -9.13
CA GLY A 47 -24.97 0.27 -9.12
C GLY A 47 -23.76 -0.57 -9.53
N GLY A 48 -22.54 -0.08 -9.36
CA GLY A 48 -21.34 -0.87 -9.62
C GLY A 48 -21.15 -2.02 -8.62
N THR A 49 -20.60 -3.14 -9.10
CA THR A 49 -20.17 -4.28 -8.28
C THR A 49 -18.70 -4.20 -7.95
N THR A 50 -18.35 -4.64 -6.74
CA THR A 50 -16.97 -4.79 -6.31
C THR A 50 -16.59 -6.27 -6.33
N ASN A 51 -15.51 -6.58 -7.02
CA ASN A 51 -14.94 -7.92 -7.06
C ASN A 51 -13.53 -7.88 -6.49
N VAL A 52 -12.98 -9.04 -6.19
CA VAL A 52 -11.61 -9.20 -5.71
C VAL A 52 -10.81 -10.02 -6.72
N VAL A 53 -9.60 -9.56 -6.99
CA VAL A 53 -8.59 -10.29 -7.77
C VAL A 53 -7.41 -10.56 -6.86
N GLU A 54 -7.06 -11.82 -6.67
CA GLU A 54 -5.87 -12.17 -5.89
C GLU A 54 -4.60 -11.72 -6.61
N ARG A 55 -3.57 -11.35 -5.85
CA ARG A 55 -2.28 -10.93 -6.42
C ARG A 55 -1.71 -12.00 -7.36
N GLY A 56 -1.86 -13.29 -7.01
CA GLY A 56 -1.39 -14.41 -7.83
C GLY A 56 -2.07 -14.52 -9.20
N ASP A 57 -3.26 -13.95 -9.37
CA ASP A 57 -4.01 -13.93 -10.63
C ASP A 57 -3.73 -12.70 -11.48
N VAL A 58 -2.94 -11.75 -10.98
CA VAL A 58 -2.46 -10.61 -11.75
C VAL A 58 -1.23 -11.02 -12.54
N ARG A 59 -1.30 -10.88 -13.87
CA ARG A 59 -0.21 -11.24 -14.79
C ARG A 59 0.89 -10.18 -14.80
N SER A 60 0.49 -8.92 -14.83
CA SER A 60 1.43 -7.79 -14.76
C SER A 60 0.74 -6.51 -14.34
N ILE A 61 1.53 -5.63 -13.73
CA ILE A 61 1.16 -4.26 -13.42
C ILE A 61 1.99 -3.38 -14.35
N GLY A 62 1.32 -2.78 -15.33
CA GLY A 62 1.95 -1.87 -16.27
C GLY A 62 1.77 -0.41 -15.86
N PRO A 63 2.29 0.52 -16.67
CA PRO A 63 2.14 1.95 -16.40
C PRO A 63 0.70 2.44 -16.54
N ASP A 64 -0.13 1.75 -17.36
CA ASP A 64 -1.47 2.21 -17.72
C ASP A 64 -2.58 1.22 -17.37
N ALA A 65 -2.25 -0.01 -16.99
CA ALA A 65 -3.24 -1.05 -16.70
C ALA A 65 -2.68 -2.15 -15.81
N VAL A 66 -3.57 -2.77 -15.06
CA VAL A 66 -3.35 -4.05 -14.38
C VAL A 66 -3.89 -5.15 -15.29
N MET A 67 -3.04 -6.09 -15.67
CA MET A 67 -3.38 -7.15 -16.62
C MET A 67 -3.70 -8.46 -15.91
N VAL A 68 -4.82 -9.04 -16.27
CA VAL A 68 -5.26 -10.36 -15.81
C VAL A 68 -5.54 -11.25 -17.01
N GLN A 69 -5.53 -12.57 -16.81
CA GLN A 69 -5.73 -13.49 -17.93
C GLN A 69 -7.13 -13.37 -18.54
N SER A 70 -8.15 -13.43 -17.71
CA SER A 70 -9.56 -13.36 -18.14
C SER A 70 -10.47 -12.89 -17.02
N ARG A 71 -11.73 -12.66 -17.34
CA ARG A 71 -12.80 -12.35 -16.39
C ARG A 71 -12.96 -13.43 -15.29
N ALA A 72 -12.57 -14.67 -15.56
CA ALA A 72 -12.73 -15.78 -14.63
C ALA A 72 -11.96 -15.59 -13.30
N VAL A 73 -10.95 -14.71 -13.26
CA VAL A 73 -10.19 -14.42 -12.05
C VAL A 73 -10.92 -13.47 -11.08
N LEU A 74 -11.98 -12.80 -11.53
CA LEU A 74 -12.80 -11.94 -10.67
C LEU A 74 -13.60 -12.80 -9.69
N GLN A 75 -13.42 -12.52 -8.39
CA GLN A 75 -14.16 -13.17 -7.31
C GLN A 75 -15.23 -12.21 -6.79
N GLY A 76 -16.48 -12.69 -6.67
CA GLY A 76 -17.63 -11.89 -6.30
C GLY A 76 -17.73 -11.57 -4.81
N GLU A 77 -18.83 -10.95 -4.42
CA GLU A 77 -19.08 -10.37 -3.08
C GLU A 77 -18.94 -11.37 -1.91
N ASP A 78 -19.23 -12.66 -2.11
CA ASP A 78 -19.06 -13.68 -1.08
C ASP A 78 -17.62 -13.84 -0.59
N THR A 79 -16.66 -13.24 -1.30
CA THR A 79 -15.26 -13.25 -0.94
C THR A 79 -14.86 -12.14 0.02
N GLU A 80 -15.69 -11.11 0.24
CA GLU A 80 -15.38 -10.00 1.16
C GLU A 80 -15.03 -10.48 2.57
N HIS A 81 -15.72 -11.51 3.07
CA HIS A 81 -15.43 -12.09 4.38
C HIS A 81 -14.03 -12.68 4.48
N ARG A 82 -13.54 -13.27 3.39
CA ARG A 82 -12.23 -13.90 3.31
C ARG A 82 -11.10 -12.89 3.40
N TYR A 83 -11.34 -11.66 2.93
CA TYR A 83 -10.33 -10.60 2.84
C TYR A 83 -10.41 -9.55 3.95
N ARG A 84 -11.37 -9.65 4.88
CA ARG A 84 -11.54 -8.67 5.98
C ARG A 84 -10.33 -8.53 6.89
N GLN A 85 -9.51 -9.56 7.00
CA GLN A 85 -8.29 -9.56 7.79
C GLN A 85 -7.15 -8.75 7.16
N TYR A 86 -7.27 -8.45 5.87
CA TYR A 86 -6.25 -7.71 5.14
C TYR A 86 -6.59 -6.23 5.12
N PRO A 87 -5.76 -5.37 5.76
CA PRO A 87 -5.99 -3.94 5.72
C PRO A 87 -5.89 -3.39 4.30
N SER A 88 -6.74 -2.42 4.01
CA SER A 88 -6.70 -1.69 2.74
C SER A 88 -5.57 -0.66 2.73
N LEU A 89 -5.22 -0.19 1.53
CA LEU A 89 -4.27 0.92 1.37
C LEU A 89 -4.74 2.16 2.14
N GLY A 90 -6.04 2.45 2.11
CA GLY A 90 -6.63 3.57 2.84
C GLY A 90 -6.43 3.45 4.35
N GLU A 91 -6.61 2.26 4.91
CA GLU A 91 -6.39 2.00 6.34
C GLU A 91 -4.92 2.14 6.73
N ILE A 92 -3.99 1.59 5.94
CA ILE A 92 -2.55 1.74 6.21
C ILE A 92 -2.11 3.20 6.08
N SER A 93 -2.60 3.91 5.08
CA SER A 93 -2.25 5.32 4.82
C SER A 93 -2.78 6.29 5.88
N SER A 94 -3.61 5.85 6.80
CA SER A 94 -4.10 6.66 7.91
C SER A 94 -3.42 6.35 9.24
N LEU A 95 -2.56 5.33 9.29
CA LEU A 95 -1.89 4.92 10.52
C LEU A 95 -0.92 5.98 11.01
N LYS A 96 -0.94 6.22 12.31
CA LYS A 96 0.11 7.00 12.98
C LYS A 96 1.41 6.19 13.04
N VAL A 97 2.52 6.91 13.05
CA VAL A 97 3.85 6.32 13.17
C VAL A 97 4.46 6.77 14.49
N VAL A 98 4.91 5.81 15.27
CA VAL A 98 5.59 6.02 16.55
C VAL A 98 6.95 5.34 16.54
N SER A 99 7.89 5.87 17.30
CA SER A 99 9.16 5.18 17.53
C SER A 99 9.02 4.09 18.60
N GLU A 100 9.97 3.17 18.63
CA GLU A 100 10.03 2.14 19.69
C GLU A 100 10.20 2.71 21.09
N GLU A 101 10.65 3.96 21.20
CA GLU A 101 10.76 4.69 22.48
C GLU A 101 9.49 5.47 22.85
N GLY A 102 8.45 5.40 22.02
CA GLY A 102 7.16 6.00 22.28
C GLY A 102 7.00 7.44 21.77
N SER A 103 7.92 7.94 20.97
CA SER A 103 7.81 9.26 20.34
C SER A 103 6.88 9.23 19.16
N ARG A 104 6.01 10.24 19.06
CA ARG A 104 5.17 10.42 17.87
C ARG A 104 5.99 10.99 16.72
N ILE A 105 6.12 10.24 15.64
CA ILE A 105 6.90 10.64 14.47
C ILE A 105 6.03 11.34 13.43
N GLY A 106 4.88 10.78 13.12
CA GLY A 106 3.98 11.32 12.11
C GLY A 106 2.89 10.34 11.71
N SER A 107 2.59 10.30 10.44
CA SER A 107 1.62 9.38 9.85
C SER A 107 2.11 8.84 8.50
N VAL A 108 1.61 7.67 8.14
CA VAL A 108 1.91 7.08 6.83
C VAL A 108 1.29 7.93 5.74
N ALA A 109 2.10 8.40 4.80
CA ALA A 109 1.66 9.15 3.63
C ALA A 109 1.46 8.25 2.41
N SER A 110 2.38 7.30 2.20
CA SER A 110 2.37 6.40 1.06
C SER A 110 2.97 5.05 1.41
N VAL A 111 2.47 4.01 0.75
CA VAL A 111 3.06 2.67 0.74
C VAL A 111 3.78 2.49 -0.58
N LEU A 112 5.06 2.16 -0.53
CA LEU A 112 5.89 1.90 -1.70
C LEU A 112 5.94 0.40 -1.99
N ILE A 113 5.77 0.03 -3.24
CA ILE A 113 5.71 -1.37 -3.67
C ILE A 113 6.63 -1.65 -4.85
N ASP A 114 7.03 -2.89 -4.97
CA ASP A 114 7.62 -3.45 -6.18
C ASP A 114 6.52 -3.92 -7.13
N GLU A 115 6.52 -3.42 -8.35
CA GLU A 115 5.50 -3.71 -9.36
C GLU A 115 5.51 -5.17 -9.82
N GLN A 116 6.66 -5.81 -9.81
CA GLN A 116 6.81 -7.18 -10.29
C GLN A 116 6.33 -8.20 -9.26
N THR A 117 6.64 -7.96 -7.99
CA THR A 117 6.37 -8.91 -6.90
C THR A 117 5.14 -8.56 -6.08
N GLY A 118 4.73 -7.28 -6.06
CA GLY A 118 3.70 -6.75 -5.17
C GLY A 118 4.20 -6.56 -3.72
N ALA A 119 5.48 -6.80 -3.45
CA ALA A 119 6.05 -6.62 -2.13
C ALA A 119 6.08 -5.15 -1.72
N ILE A 120 5.83 -4.88 -0.44
CA ILE A 120 6.05 -3.55 0.14
C ILE A 120 7.56 -3.35 0.25
N THR A 121 8.06 -2.27 -0.34
CA THR A 121 9.48 -1.92 -0.29
C THR A 121 9.79 -0.87 0.77
N GLY A 122 8.80 -0.06 1.14
CA GLY A 122 8.97 0.98 2.13
C GLY A 122 7.70 1.77 2.41
N LEU A 123 7.83 2.71 3.33
CA LEU A 123 6.77 3.65 3.69
C LEU A 123 7.29 5.08 3.58
N GLU A 124 6.48 5.97 3.01
CA GLU A 124 6.69 7.41 3.13
C GLU A 124 5.90 7.91 4.34
N ILE A 125 6.56 8.65 5.20
CA ILE A 125 5.98 9.15 6.45
C ILE A 125 6.03 10.67 6.43
N VAL A 126 4.87 11.31 6.67
CA VAL A 126 4.79 12.76 6.90
C VAL A 126 5.04 13.02 8.37
N ARG A 127 6.02 13.86 8.69
CA ARG A 127 6.32 14.24 10.08
C ARG A 127 5.18 15.02 10.72
N ALA A 128 4.92 14.72 11.99
CA ALA A 128 3.97 15.46 12.81
C ALA A 128 4.48 16.88 13.11
N GLY A 129 3.55 17.84 13.21
CA GLY A 129 3.86 19.20 13.63
C GLY A 129 4.42 20.13 12.55
N LEU A 130 4.66 19.61 11.33
CA LEU A 130 5.13 20.41 10.21
C LEU A 130 3.99 20.60 9.19
N THR A 131 3.71 21.84 8.84
CA THR A 131 2.65 22.22 7.89
C THR A 131 3.17 23.11 6.77
N GLY A 132 2.48 23.13 5.65
CA GLY A 132 2.83 23.98 4.51
C GLY A 132 4.17 23.63 3.87
N PRO A 133 4.97 24.63 3.48
CA PRO A 133 6.24 24.38 2.77
C PRO A 133 7.31 23.69 3.62
N PHE A 134 7.12 23.61 4.94
CA PHE A 134 8.04 22.93 5.86
C PHE A 134 7.70 21.45 6.07
N ARG A 135 6.72 20.95 5.34
CA ARG A 135 6.38 19.53 5.36
C ARG A 135 7.59 18.71 4.92
N SER A 136 8.08 17.85 5.79
CA SER A 136 9.14 16.91 5.45
C SER A 136 8.60 15.48 5.49
N ASN A 137 9.03 14.70 4.51
CA ASN A 137 8.75 13.28 4.46
C ASN A 137 10.00 12.51 4.85
N ILE A 138 9.79 11.39 5.52
CA ILE A 138 10.83 10.41 5.79
C ILE A 138 10.50 9.18 4.96
N SER A 139 11.47 8.69 4.18
CA SER A 139 11.35 7.40 3.50
C SER A 139 11.95 6.31 4.38
N VAL A 140 11.14 5.33 4.75
CA VAL A 140 11.55 4.23 5.61
C VAL A 140 11.48 2.93 4.82
N PRO A 141 12.62 2.26 4.57
CA PRO A 141 12.60 0.95 3.92
C PRO A 141 11.86 -0.06 4.79
N ILE A 142 11.18 -1.01 4.17
CA ILE A 142 10.34 -1.97 4.89
C ILE A 142 11.12 -2.80 5.91
N ASP A 143 12.38 -3.08 5.63
CA ASP A 143 13.26 -3.83 6.54
C ASP A 143 13.59 -3.06 7.83
N ALA A 144 13.44 -1.74 7.81
CA ALA A 144 13.62 -0.90 8.99
C ALA A 144 12.33 -0.73 9.81
N VAL A 145 11.18 -1.13 9.27
CA VAL A 145 9.90 -1.09 10.00
C VAL A 145 9.84 -2.25 10.98
N ILE A 146 9.63 -1.95 12.25
CA ILE A 146 9.53 -2.97 13.30
C ILE A 146 8.20 -3.70 13.19
N SER A 147 7.09 -2.96 13.13
CA SER A 147 5.77 -3.55 13.00
C SER A 147 4.78 -2.60 12.31
N ILE A 148 3.81 -3.20 11.65
CA ILE A 148 2.62 -2.54 11.13
C ILE A 148 1.44 -3.18 11.84
N GLY A 149 0.82 -2.43 12.73
CA GLY A 149 -0.30 -2.92 13.52
C GLY A 149 -1.64 -2.34 13.06
N ARG A 150 -2.66 -2.60 13.85
CA ARG A 150 -4.01 -2.06 13.63
C ARG A 150 -4.06 -0.54 13.89
N ASP A 151 -3.32 -0.06 14.85
CA ASP A 151 -3.41 1.31 15.36
C ASP A 151 -2.20 2.18 15.02
N ALA A 152 -1.06 1.57 14.77
CA ALA A 152 0.19 2.30 14.52
C ALA A 152 1.21 1.46 13.75
N VAL A 153 2.12 2.19 13.10
CA VAL A 153 3.39 1.67 12.58
C VAL A 153 4.48 2.02 13.58
N VAL A 154 5.33 1.06 13.91
CA VAL A 154 6.46 1.25 14.82
C VAL A 154 7.76 1.20 14.03
N ILE A 155 8.60 2.22 14.22
CA ILE A 155 9.93 2.33 13.60
C ILE A 155 11.00 2.58 14.67
N PRO A 156 12.28 2.25 14.38
CA PRO A 156 13.37 2.58 15.32
C PRO A 156 13.57 4.09 15.45
N GLU A 157 13.94 4.53 16.65
CA GLU A 157 14.23 5.95 16.92
C GLU A 157 15.32 6.51 15.98
N ARG A 158 16.37 5.73 15.71
CA ARG A 158 17.48 6.12 14.80
C ARG A 158 17.01 6.39 13.34
N VAL A 159 15.92 5.76 12.94
CA VAL A 159 15.34 5.94 11.59
C VAL A 159 14.47 7.19 11.56
N ALA A 160 13.77 7.43 12.66
CA ALA A 160 12.93 8.61 12.85
C ALA A 160 13.76 9.89 12.95
N ASN A 161 14.86 9.81 13.68
CA ASN A 161 15.78 10.90 13.97
C ASN A 161 17.21 10.43 13.69
N PRO A 162 17.64 10.39 12.43
CA PRO A 162 19.01 9.98 12.10
C PRO A 162 20.01 10.95 12.75
N PRO A 163 21.15 10.45 13.24
CA PRO A 163 22.20 11.31 13.77
C PRO A 163 22.63 12.29 12.69
N ALA A 164 22.91 13.53 13.08
CA ALA A 164 23.38 14.56 12.16
C ALA A 164 24.64 14.05 11.45
N GLU A 165 24.67 14.15 10.11
CA GLU A 165 25.88 13.84 9.32
C GLU A 165 27.02 14.71 9.82
N GLY A 166 28.08 14.09 10.39
CA GLY A 166 29.26 14.77 10.90
C GLY A 166 29.54 14.59 12.38
N ALA A 167 28.71 13.94 13.15
CA ALA A 167 29.04 13.52 14.50
C ALA A 167 30.02 12.33 14.42
N GLN A 168 31.32 12.63 14.31
CA GLN A 168 32.35 11.62 14.58
C GLN A 168 32.25 11.23 16.05
N PRO A 169 32.30 9.94 16.39
CA PRO A 169 32.40 9.54 17.77
C PRO A 169 33.72 10.12 18.31
N GLU A 170 33.63 11.04 19.23
CA GLU A 170 34.79 11.43 19.99
C GLU A 170 35.27 10.20 20.77
N THR A 171 36.46 9.77 20.39
CA THR A 171 37.21 8.74 21.13
C THR A 171 37.73 9.30 22.44
#